data_704e03f615bda0fdc64eef3901a470d3
#
_entry.id   704e03f615bda0fdc64eef3901a470d3
#
_cell.length_a   1.000
_cell.length_b   1.000
_cell.length_c   1.000
_cell.angle_alpha   90.00
_cell.angle_beta   90.00
_cell.angle_gamma   90.00
#
_symmetry.space_group_name_H-M   'P 1'
#
loop_
_entity.id
_entity.type
_entity.pdbx_description
1 polymer ?
#
loop_
_entity_poly.entity_id
_entity_poly.type
_entity_poly.pdbx_seq_one_letter_code
_entity_poly.pdbx_strand_id
1 'polypeptide(L)'
;KAGDFITHLNGKLIYGGDLDEAVAQMRGPAGTSINLTIFRPGSEEPIETSVTRGVIELEPVTHTLADGNIGIITVNEFSRDVGADVFAAWGEIQTEASGRVNGLVLDLRSNPGGSLDEAVALSDLFLDDGRIVSQRGRARGESITYNAETMYRGQIAADVPLIVLIDAGSASASEIVAGALQDHRRALVMGERSFGKGSVQSLVQLGSNAALK
;
A
#
# COMPACT_ATOMS: atom_id res chain seq x y z
N LYS A 1 19.50 -4.26 0.25
CA LYS A 1 18.81 -3.85 -0.97
C LYS A 1 17.91 -4.96 -1.49
N ALA A 2 16.99 -4.67 -2.41
CA ALA A 2 16.15 -5.69 -3.04
C ALA A 2 17.01 -6.80 -3.66
N GLY A 3 16.60 -8.08 -3.48
CA GLY A 3 17.33 -9.25 -3.91
C GLY A 3 18.41 -9.76 -2.94
N ASP A 4 18.62 -9.10 -1.81
CA ASP A 4 19.47 -9.60 -0.73
C ASP A 4 18.71 -10.66 0.10
N PHE A 5 19.40 -11.71 0.56
CA PHE A 5 18.86 -12.74 1.45
C PHE A 5 19.48 -12.63 2.83
N ILE A 6 18.67 -12.40 3.86
CA ILE A 6 19.13 -12.47 5.25
C ILE A 6 19.26 -13.95 5.62
N THR A 7 20.46 -14.39 5.96
CA THR A 7 20.74 -15.80 6.27
C THR A 7 20.89 -16.04 7.77
N HIS A 8 21.43 -15.08 8.53
CA HIS A 8 21.61 -15.21 9.98
C HIS A 8 21.12 -13.95 10.71
N LEU A 9 20.60 -14.17 11.93
CA LEU A 9 20.28 -13.15 12.92
C LEU A 9 21.12 -13.39 14.16
N ASN A 10 21.96 -12.42 14.57
CA ASN A 10 22.89 -12.55 15.69
C ASN A 10 23.74 -13.83 15.63
N GLY A 11 24.20 -14.20 14.43
CA GLY A 11 24.98 -15.42 14.19
C GLY A 11 24.18 -16.73 14.13
N LYS A 12 22.86 -16.72 14.37
CA LYS A 12 22.00 -17.90 14.26
C LYS A 12 21.43 -17.99 12.84
N LEU A 13 21.60 -19.14 12.18
CA LEU A 13 21.06 -19.42 10.85
C LEU A 13 19.52 -19.42 10.90
N ILE A 14 18.89 -18.68 9.98
CA ILE A 14 17.42 -18.62 9.80
C ILE A 14 16.96 -19.17 8.46
N TYR A 15 17.89 -19.44 7.53
CA TYR A 15 17.57 -19.95 6.21
C TYR A 15 16.88 -21.32 6.30
N GLY A 16 15.71 -21.44 5.65
CA GLY A 16 14.88 -22.65 5.71
C GLY A 16 14.03 -22.80 6.98
N GLY A 17 14.08 -21.85 7.90
CA GLY A 17 13.23 -21.77 9.09
C GLY A 17 11.88 -21.09 8.85
N ASP A 18 11.10 -20.96 9.93
CA ASP A 18 9.82 -20.26 9.92
C ASP A 18 10.05 -18.74 9.77
N LEU A 19 9.37 -18.13 8.80
CA LEU A 19 9.47 -16.69 8.50
C LEU A 19 8.93 -15.84 9.66
N ASP A 20 7.83 -16.27 10.31
CA ASP A 20 7.23 -15.53 11.41
C ASP A 20 8.15 -15.53 12.64
N GLU A 21 8.85 -16.64 12.91
CA GLU A 21 9.86 -16.71 13.95
C GLU A 21 11.05 -15.79 13.63
N ALA A 22 11.52 -15.77 12.39
CA ALA A 22 12.60 -14.88 11.97
C ALA A 22 12.20 -13.40 12.12
N VAL A 23 10.99 -13.03 11.69
CA VAL A 23 10.45 -11.68 11.86
C VAL A 23 10.31 -11.30 13.35
N ALA A 24 9.84 -12.21 14.19
CA ALA A 24 9.74 -11.97 15.62
C ALA A 24 11.12 -11.71 16.27
N GLN A 25 12.15 -12.43 15.83
CA GLN A 25 13.54 -12.22 16.28
C GLN A 25 14.14 -10.90 15.76
N MET A 26 13.75 -10.46 14.54
CA MET A 26 14.18 -9.16 14.00
C MET A 26 13.58 -7.99 14.78
N ARG A 27 12.36 -8.13 15.27
CA ARG A 27 11.70 -7.10 16.10
C ARG A 27 12.32 -7.03 17.48
N GLY A 28 12.13 -5.90 18.15
CA GLY A 28 12.59 -5.68 19.54
C GLY A 28 12.49 -4.22 19.94
N PRO A 29 12.84 -3.87 21.20
CA PRO A 29 12.78 -2.50 21.68
C PRO A 29 13.63 -1.54 20.85
N ALA A 30 13.12 -0.33 20.63
CA ALA A 30 13.86 0.73 19.96
C ALA A 30 15.19 1.00 20.70
N GLY A 31 16.24 1.32 19.95
CA GLY A 31 17.59 1.54 20.46
C GLY A 31 18.43 0.27 20.65
N THR A 32 17.81 -0.94 20.57
CA THR A 32 18.59 -2.19 20.59
C THR A 32 19.12 -2.52 19.19
N SER A 33 20.25 -3.24 19.11
CA SER A 33 20.85 -3.62 17.84
C SER A 33 20.64 -5.10 17.54
N ILE A 34 20.64 -5.43 16.25
CA ILE A 34 20.62 -6.79 15.73
C ILE A 34 21.71 -6.92 14.65
N ASN A 35 22.46 -8.00 14.68
CA ASN A 35 23.45 -8.31 13.66
C ASN A 35 22.84 -9.21 12.60
N LEU A 36 23.02 -8.83 11.34
CA LEU A 36 22.50 -9.53 10.18
C LEU A 36 23.67 -10.03 9.33
N THR A 37 23.59 -11.29 8.89
CA THR A 37 24.43 -11.82 7.83
C THR A 37 23.57 -11.88 6.55
N ILE A 38 24.00 -11.22 5.50
CA ILE A 38 23.27 -11.07 4.26
C ILE A 38 24.05 -11.76 3.14
N PHE A 39 23.38 -12.63 2.41
CA PHE A 39 23.87 -13.15 1.12
C PHE A 39 23.31 -12.29 -0.01
N ARG A 40 24.20 -11.75 -0.82
CA ARG A 40 23.86 -10.97 -2.01
C ARG A 40 24.29 -11.73 -3.27
N PRO A 41 23.39 -12.05 -4.19
CA PRO A 41 23.76 -12.67 -5.46
C PRO A 41 24.83 -11.82 -6.18
N GLY A 42 25.93 -12.49 -6.59
CA GLY A 42 27.08 -11.82 -7.24
C GLY A 42 28.10 -11.22 -6.27
N SER A 43 27.96 -11.40 -4.97
CA SER A 43 29.01 -11.12 -3.97
C SER A 43 29.74 -12.39 -3.60
N GLU A 44 31.09 -12.35 -3.54
CA GLU A 44 31.89 -13.51 -3.15
C GLU A 44 31.82 -13.83 -1.65
N GLU A 45 31.58 -12.80 -0.83
CA GLU A 45 31.51 -12.93 0.62
C GLU A 45 30.16 -12.47 1.17
N PRO A 46 29.69 -13.09 2.30
CA PRO A 46 28.55 -12.60 3.04
C PRO A 46 28.79 -11.17 3.58
N ILE A 47 27.75 -10.38 3.64
CA ILE A 47 27.80 -9.02 4.18
C ILE A 47 27.33 -9.07 5.64
N GLU A 48 28.20 -8.73 6.55
CA GLU A 48 27.89 -8.56 7.97
C GLU A 48 27.48 -7.10 8.23
N THR A 49 26.34 -6.89 8.86
CA THR A 49 25.86 -5.54 9.19
C THR A 49 25.12 -5.55 10.52
N SER A 50 25.26 -4.46 11.28
CA SER A 50 24.51 -4.22 12.50
C SER A 50 23.45 -3.15 12.24
N VAL A 51 22.20 -3.44 12.62
CA VAL A 51 21.08 -2.52 12.47
C VAL A 51 20.54 -2.18 13.85
N THR A 52 20.43 -0.90 14.16
CA THR A 52 19.76 -0.43 15.39
C THR A 52 18.27 -0.33 15.15
N ARG A 53 17.48 -0.97 15.99
CA ARG A 53 16.02 -0.91 15.93
C ARG A 53 15.55 0.50 16.29
N GLY A 54 14.58 1.01 15.55
CA GLY A 54 13.93 2.28 15.79
C GLY A 54 12.41 2.14 15.72
N VAL A 55 11.71 3.14 16.22
CA VAL A 55 10.30 3.32 15.85
C VAL A 55 10.34 3.88 14.42
N ILE A 56 9.76 3.13 13.49
CA ILE A 56 9.61 3.58 12.11
C ILE A 56 8.22 4.20 12.05
N GLU A 57 8.15 5.52 12.00
CA GLU A 57 6.94 6.22 11.61
C GLU A 57 6.89 6.15 10.08
N LEU A 58 6.07 5.24 9.58
CA LEU A 58 5.78 5.21 8.15
C LEU A 58 4.81 6.35 7.88
N GLU A 59 5.16 7.24 6.97
CA GLU A 59 4.21 8.15 6.36
C GLU A 59 3.43 7.34 5.31
N PRO A 60 2.13 7.07 5.55
CA PRO A 60 1.33 6.24 4.64
C PRO A 60 1.21 6.88 3.27
N VAL A 61 1.18 8.21 3.24
CA VAL A 61 1.03 9.02 2.04
C VAL A 61 2.15 10.06 1.99
N THR A 62 2.82 10.14 0.86
CA THR A 62 3.78 11.20 0.56
C THR A 62 3.47 11.81 -0.81
N HIS A 63 3.87 13.05 -1.05
CA HIS A 63 3.67 13.68 -2.34
C HIS A 63 4.89 14.46 -2.81
N THR A 64 4.94 14.70 -4.09
CA THR A 64 5.91 15.60 -4.74
C THR A 64 5.29 16.25 -5.97
N LEU A 65 5.76 17.43 -6.33
CA LEU A 65 5.44 18.09 -7.59
C LEU A 65 6.64 17.94 -8.53
N ALA A 66 6.45 17.23 -9.65
CA ALA A 66 7.47 17.08 -10.69
C ALA A 66 7.38 18.21 -11.74
N ASP A 67 8.41 18.29 -12.59
CA ASP A 67 8.44 19.23 -13.70
C ASP A 67 7.18 19.13 -14.57
N GLY A 68 6.73 20.27 -15.08
CA GLY A 68 5.51 20.35 -15.88
C GLY A 68 4.21 20.32 -15.04
N ASN A 69 4.30 20.58 -13.73
CA ASN A 69 3.17 20.58 -12.81
C ASN A 69 2.44 19.21 -12.78
N ILE A 70 3.20 18.15 -12.73
CA ILE A 70 2.70 16.79 -12.53
C ILE A 70 2.79 16.46 -11.06
N GLY A 71 1.64 16.27 -10.40
CA GLY A 71 1.60 15.78 -9.02
C GLY A 71 1.92 14.29 -8.96
N ILE A 72 2.68 13.85 -7.95
CA ILE A 72 2.91 12.45 -7.64
C ILE A 72 2.49 12.24 -6.20
N ILE A 73 1.54 11.35 -5.97
CA ILE A 73 1.12 10.92 -4.63
C ILE A 73 1.50 9.45 -4.52
N THR A 74 2.35 9.13 -3.54
CA THR A 74 2.75 7.76 -3.22
C THR A 74 2.01 7.29 -2.00
N VAL A 75 1.30 6.17 -2.11
CA VAL A 75 0.63 5.50 -0.99
C VAL A 75 1.41 4.24 -0.66
N ASN A 76 2.03 4.20 0.52
CA ASN A 76 2.91 3.11 0.95
C ASN A 76 2.13 1.93 1.55
N GLU A 77 1.01 2.20 2.23
CA GLU A 77 0.10 1.21 2.80
C GLU A 77 -1.29 1.83 3.01
N PHE A 78 -2.31 0.99 3.12
CA PHE A 78 -3.67 1.44 3.44
C PHE A 78 -3.93 1.34 4.94
N SER A 79 -3.28 2.21 5.72
CA SER A 79 -3.55 2.44 7.14
C SER A 79 -4.75 3.39 7.31
N ARG A 80 -5.06 3.77 8.55
CA ARG A 80 -6.15 4.69 8.83
C ARG A 80 -5.92 6.06 8.20
N ASP A 81 -7.01 6.67 7.73
CA ASP A 81 -7.08 8.05 7.21
C ASP A 81 -6.35 8.29 5.88
N VAL A 82 -5.94 7.22 5.15
CA VAL A 82 -5.25 7.35 3.85
C VAL A 82 -6.05 8.14 2.83
N GLY A 83 -7.38 7.97 2.79
CA GLY A 83 -8.23 8.76 1.90
C GLY A 83 -8.11 10.26 2.20
N ALA A 84 -8.15 10.64 3.49
CA ALA A 84 -8.00 12.03 3.92
C ALA A 84 -6.58 12.58 3.65
N ASP A 85 -5.55 11.76 3.87
CA ASP A 85 -4.16 12.13 3.64
C ASP A 85 -3.88 12.37 2.15
N VAL A 86 -4.43 11.53 1.26
CA VAL A 86 -4.33 11.73 -0.19
C VAL A 86 -5.06 13.01 -0.63
N PHE A 87 -6.21 13.30 -0.03
CA PHE A 87 -6.92 14.55 -0.31
C PHE A 87 -6.13 15.79 0.17
N ALA A 88 -5.51 15.72 1.34
CA ALA A 88 -4.62 16.78 1.84
C ALA A 88 -3.40 16.96 0.92
N ALA A 89 -2.73 15.87 0.53
CA ALA A 89 -1.60 15.89 -0.40
C ALA A 89 -1.98 16.51 -1.76
N TRP A 90 -3.19 16.24 -2.26
CA TRP A 90 -3.72 16.89 -3.46
C TRP A 90 -3.84 18.41 -3.28
N GLY A 91 -4.34 18.88 -2.14
CA GLY A 91 -4.44 20.32 -1.82
C GLY A 91 -3.06 21.00 -1.78
N GLU A 92 -2.05 20.31 -1.25
CA GLU A 92 -0.67 20.80 -1.20
C GLU A 92 -0.06 20.87 -2.60
N ILE A 93 -0.23 19.84 -3.43
CA ILE A 93 0.18 19.83 -4.85
C ILE A 93 -0.46 20.99 -5.61
N GLN A 94 -1.77 21.24 -5.42
CA GLN A 94 -2.45 22.36 -6.08
C GLN A 94 -1.85 23.72 -5.66
N THR A 95 -1.50 23.85 -4.40
CA THR A 95 -0.88 25.07 -3.87
C THR A 95 0.52 25.28 -4.47
N GLU A 96 1.35 24.25 -4.48
CA GLU A 96 2.70 24.26 -5.07
C GLU A 96 2.66 24.54 -6.59
N ALA A 97 1.69 23.95 -7.31
CA ALA A 97 1.47 24.17 -8.73
C ALA A 97 0.80 25.50 -9.07
N SER A 98 0.57 26.36 -8.06
CA SER A 98 -0.18 27.63 -8.22
C SER A 98 -1.57 27.42 -8.83
N GLY A 99 -2.25 26.35 -8.42
CA GLY A 99 -3.60 25.98 -8.83
C GLY A 99 -3.71 25.26 -10.19
N ARG A 100 -2.63 25.11 -10.96
CA ARG A 100 -2.66 24.43 -12.25
C ARG A 100 -1.86 23.13 -12.23
N VAL A 101 -2.54 22.02 -11.98
CA VAL A 101 -1.99 20.65 -12.08
C VAL A 101 -2.31 20.09 -13.47
N ASN A 102 -1.29 19.68 -14.21
CA ASN A 102 -1.45 19.16 -15.58
C ASN A 102 -1.67 17.64 -15.63
N GLY A 103 -1.43 16.94 -14.54
CA GLY A 103 -1.64 15.50 -14.39
C GLY A 103 -1.28 15.02 -13.00
N LEU A 104 -1.78 13.85 -12.64
CA LEU A 104 -1.55 13.22 -11.35
C LEU A 104 -1.08 11.79 -11.56
N VAL A 105 -0.08 11.39 -10.81
CA VAL A 105 0.39 9.99 -10.67
C VAL A 105 0.05 9.51 -9.27
N LEU A 106 -0.72 8.45 -9.17
CA LEU A 106 -0.95 7.71 -7.93
C LEU A 106 -0.03 6.48 -7.93
N ASP A 107 0.99 6.52 -7.11
CA ASP A 107 1.98 5.43 -7.03
C ASP A 107 1.61 4.45 -5.93
N LEU A 108 1.21 3.25 -6.34
CA LEU A 108 0.85 2.11 -5.48
C LEU A 108 1.88 0.98 -5.58
N ARG A 109 3.05 1.22 -6.15
CA ARG A 109 4.10 0.21 -6.26
C ARG A 109 4.59 -0.19 -4.88
N SER A 110 4.86 -1.49 -4.71
CA SER A 110 5.31 -2.11 -3.44
C SER A 110 4.34 -1.90 -2.26
N ASN A 111 3.10 -1.50 -2.52
CA ASN A 111 2.06 -1.33 -1.50
C ASN A 111 1.28 -2.64 -1.30
N PRO A 112 1.44 -3.35 -0.17
CA PRO A 112 0.81 -4.65 0.06
C PRO A 112 -0.70 -4.57 0.33
N GLY A 113 -1.27 -3.37 0.34
CA GLY A 113 -2.66 -3.11 0.66
C GLY A 113 -2.87 -2.64 2.11
N GLY A 114 -3.95 -3.08 2.71
CA GLY A 114 -4.36 -2.71 4.06
C GLY A 114 -5.88 -2.69 4.20
N SER A 115 -6.44 -1.61 4.74
CA SER A 115 -7.87 -1.45 4.99
C SER A 115 -8.69 -1.40 3.70
N LEU A 116 -9.76 -2.21 3.66
CA LEU A 116 -10.77 -2.15 2.60
C LEU A 116 -11.49 -0.80 2.59
N ASP A 117 -11.84 -0.29 3.77
CA ASP A 117 -12.58 0.97 3.88
C ASP A 117 -11.74 2.14 3.35
N GLU A 118 -10.43 2.12 3.59
CA GLU A 118 -9.53 3.14 3.05
C GLU A 118 -9.35 3.01 1.53
N ALA A 119 -9.37 1.79 0.97
CA ALA A 119 -9.37 1.62 -0.48
C ALA A 119 -10.65 2.19 -1.12
N VAL A 120 -11.79 2.00 -0.45
CA VAL A 120 -13.07 2.58 -0.88
C VAL A 120 -13.01 4.10 -0.78
N ALA A 121 -12.56 4.66 0.36
CA ALA A 121 -12.43 6.11 0.56
C ALA A 121 -11.50 6.76 -0.46
N LEU A 122 -10.34 6.13 -0.74
CA LEU A 122 -9.41 6.63 -1.75
C LEU A 122 -10.00 6.58 -3.16
N SER A 123 -10.69 5.50 -3.52
CA SER A 123 -11.34 5.38 -4.84
C SER A 123 -12.43 6.43 -5.02
N ASP A 124 -13.19 6.72 -3.97
CA ASP A 124 -14.27 7.71 -3.95
C ASP A 124 -13.79 9.16 -4.19
N LEU A 125 -12.51 9.46 -3.90
CA LEU A 125 -11.90 10.75 -4.25
C LEU A 125 -11.86 11.02 -5.76
N PHE A 126 -11.84 9.96 -6.57
CA PHE A 126 -11.65 10.02 -8.02
C PHE A 126 -12.88 9.63 -8.82
N LEU A 127 -13.90 9.06 -8.19
CA LEU A 127 -15.08 8.53 -8.85
C LEU A 127 -16.34 9.28 -8.39
N ASP A 128 -17.18 9.66 -9.32
CA ASP A 128 -18.45 10.35 -9.03
C ASP A 128 -19.57 9.36 -8.67
N ASP A 129 -19.56 8.18 -9.28
CA ASP A 129 -20.54 7.13 -9.08
C ASP A 129 -20.01 5.74 -9.44
N GLY A 130 -20.85 4.73 -9.24
CA GLY A 130 -20.63 3.36 -9.65
C GLY A 130 -19.93 2.50 -8.62
N ARG A 131 -19.74 1.23 -8.97
CA ARG A 131 -19.20 0.23 -8.05
C ARG A 131 -17.68 0.30 -7.96
N ILE A 132 -17.16 0.42 -6.75
CA ILE A 132 -15.73 0.33 -6.45
C ILE A 132 -15.31 -1.14 -6.33
N VAL A 133 -15.98 -1.90 -5.45
CA VAL A 133 -15.65 -3.30 -5.20
C VAL A 133 -16.88 -4.08 -4.72
N SER A 134 -16.90 -5.38 -4.95
CA SER A 134 -17.89 -6.27 -4.34
C SER A 134 -17.18 -7.46 -3.68
N GLN A 135 -17.66 -7.79 -2.48
CA GLN A 135 -17.28 -8.98 -1.72
C GLN A 135 -18.39 -10.02 -1.83
N ARG A 136 -18.02 -11.27 -2.10
CA ARG A 136 -18.98 -12.40 -2.13
C ARG A 136 -18.53 -13.49 -1.18
N GLY A 137 -19.41 -13.86 -0.25
CA GLY A 137 -19.22 -15.00 0.63
C GLY A 137 -19.71 -16.32 0.00
N ARG A 138 -19.52 -17.42 0.74
CA ARG A 138 -19.97 -18.75 0.32
C ARG A 138 -21.49 -18.88 0.40
N ALA A 139 -22.11 -18.31 1.41
CA ALA A 139 -23.56 -18.40 1.60
C ALA A 139 -24.31 -17.43 0.68
N ARG A 140 -25.51 -17.83 0.24
CA ARG A 140 -26.40 -16.95 -0.52
C ARG A 140 -26.80 -15.76 0.37
N GLY A 141 -26.57 -14.53 -0.12
CA GLY A 141 -26.86 -13.29 0.61
C GLY A 141 -25.67 -12.67 1.31
N GLU A 142 -24.53 -13.33 1.38
CA GLU A 142 -23.27 -12.75 1.89
C GLU A 142 -22.53 -11.98 0.79
N SER A 143 -23.21 -11.02 0.18
CA SER A 143 -22.58 -10.13 -0.80
C SER A 143 -22.68 -8.71 -0.31
N ILE A 144 -21.53 -8.03 -0.25
CA ILE A 144 -21.46 -6.61 0.07
C ILE A 144 -20.91 -5.90 -1.17
N THR A 145 -21.54 -4.81 -1.54
CA THR A 145 -21.07 -3.95 -2.64
C THR A 145 -20.77 -2.57 -2.09
N TYR A 146 -19.60 -2.06 -2.43
CA TYR A 146 -19.15 -0.72 -2.11
C TYR A 146 -19.19 0.10 -3.39
N ASN A 147 -19.89 1.21 -3.33
CA ASN A 147 -20.04 2.12 -4.46
C ASN A 147 -19.39 3.46 -4.12
N ALA A 148 -19.04 4.23 -5.12
CA ALA A 148 -18.67 5.62 -4.97
C ALA A 148 -19.95 6.39 -4.62
N GLU A 149 -20.07 6.82 -3.38
CA GLU A 149 -21.37 7.32 -2.92
C GLU A 149 -21.36 8.70 -2.35
N THR A 150 -20.22 9.26 -1.86
CA THR A 150 -20.56 10.54 -1.29
C THR A 150 -19.63 11.23 -0.33
N MET A 151 -18.73 10.54 0.32
CA MET A 151 -17.97 11.22 1.35
C MET A 151 -17.02 12.24 0.73
N TYR A 152 -16.52 11.92 -0.45
CA TYR A 152 -15.53 12.74 -1.15
C TYR A 152 -15.86 13.03 -2.62
N ARG A 153 -16.89 12.50 -3.20
CA ARG A 153 -17.46 12.66 -4.56
C ARG A 153 -16.53 13.38 -5.55
N GLY A 154 -15.63 12.64 -6.18
CA GLY A 154 -14.83 13.18 -7.26
C GLY A 154 -14.07 14.48 -6.92
N GLN A 155 -13.68 14.66 -5.66
CA GLN A 155 -13.04 15.89 -5.19
C GLN A 155 -11.71 16.15 -5.87
N ILE A 156 -11.09 15.11 -6.43
CA ILE A 156 -9.96 15.25 -7.34
C ILE A 156 -10.52 15.29 -8.76
N ALA A 157 -10.53 16.48 -9.33
CA ALA A 157 -11.25 16.83 -10.54
C ALA A 157 -11.07 15.82 -11.70
N ALA A 158 -12.17 15.45 -12.33
CA ALA A 158 -12.22 14.45 -13.39
C ALA A 158 -11.44 14.85 -14.66
N ASP A 159 -11.18 16.13 -14.85
CA ASP A 159 -10.42 16.71 -15.97
C ASP A 159 -8.89 16.61 -15.78
N VAL A 160 -8.41 16.28 -14.57
CA VAL A 160 -6.98 16.04 -14.35
C VAL A 160 -6.64 14.62 -14.82
N PRO A 161 -5.77 14.47 -15.85
CA PRO A 161 -5.28 13.15 -16.26
C PRO A 161 -4.66 12.39 -15.10
N LEU A 162 -5.05 11.10 -14.93
CA LEU A 162 -4.59 10.27 -13.84
C LEU A 162 -3.90 9.00 -14.35
N ILE A 163 -2.72 8.73 -13.82
CA ILE A 163 -2.00 7.48 -14.00
C ILE A 163 -1.90 6.79 -12.65
N VAL A 164 -2.15 5.49 -12.60
CA VAL A 164 -1.90 4.64 -11.43
C VAL A 164 -0.73 3.72 -11.73
N LEU A 165 0.31 3.77 -10.89
CA LEU A 165 1.46 2.87 -11.01
C LEU A 165 1.29 1.67 -10.07
N ILE A 166 1.51 0.48 -10.61
CA ILE A 166 1.50 -0.78 -9.87
C ILE A 166 2.71 -1.65 -10.20
N ASP A 167 3.03 -2.57 -9.31
CA ASP A 167 4.05 -3.62 -9.52
C ASP A 167 3.65 -4.94 -8.85
N ALA A 168 4.53 -5.93 -8.86
CA ALA A 168 4.30 -7.22 -8.23
C ALA A 168 4.09 -7.16 -6.70
N GLY A 169 4.47 -6.07 -6.05
CA GLY A 169 4.24 -5.81 -4.64
C GLY A 169 2.88 -5.14 -4.34
N SER A 170 2.19 -4.64 -5.38
CA SER A 170 0.85 -4.05 -5.25
C SER A 170 -0.18 -5.15 -5.01
N ALA A 171 -0.85 -5.13 -3.85
CA ALA A 171 -1.76 -6.20 -3.46
C ALA A 171 -3.03 -5.69 -2.77
N SER A 172 -4.12 -6.48 -2.78
CA SER A 172 -5.31 -6.27 -1.94
C SER A 172 -5.96 -4.90 -2.17
N ALA A 173 -5.91 -3.98 -1.18
CA ALA A 173 -6.47 -2.62 -1.27
C ALA A 173 -5.91 -1.83 -2.47
N SER A 174 -4.62 -1.97 -2.79
CA SER A 174 -4.01 -1.36 -3.98
C SER A 174 -4.65 -1.87 -5.26
N GLU A 175 -4.98 -3.16 -5.32
CA GLU A 175 -5.63 -3.77 -6.49
C GLU A 175 -7.10 -3.34 -6.61
N ILE A 176 -7.78 -3.07 -5.48
CA ILE A 176 -9.13 -2.51 -5.47
C ILE A 176 -9.12 -1.12 -6.10
N VAL A 177 -8.23 -0.24 -5.64
CA VAL A 177 -8.13 1.13 -6.17
C VAL A 177 -7.75 1.11 -7.66
N ALA A 178 -6.69 0.39 -8.02
CA ALA A 178 -6.25 0.31 -9.42
C ALA A 178 -7.33 -0.27 -10.33
N GLY A 179 -8.01 -1.34 -9.90
CA GLY A 179 -9.09 -1.98 -10.65
C GLY A 179 -10.31 -1.09 -10.81
N ALA A 180 -10.75 -0.44 -9.72
CA ALA A 180 -11.89 0.48 -9.78
C ALA A 180 -11.62 1.65 -10.73
N LEU A 181 -10.48 2.32 -10.60
CA LEU A 181 -10.13 3.46 -11.45
C LEU A 181 -9.94 3.05 -12.93
N GLN A 182 -9.43 1.83 -13.18
CA GLN A 182 -9.32 1.28 -14.54
C GLN A 182 -10.68 0.96 -15.15
N ASP A 183 -11.55 0.25 -14.42
CA ASP A 183 -12.87 -0.18 -14.91
C ASP A 183 -13.77 1.01 -15.22
N HIS A 184 -13.69 2.08 -14.41
CA HIS A 184 -14.38 3.34 -14.65
C HIS A 184 -13.69 4.23 -15.68
N ARG A 185 -12.56 3.81 -16.25
CA ARG A 185 -11.76 4.60 -17.22
C ARG A 185 -11.34 5.96 -16.67
N ARG A 186 -11.22 6.06 -15.34
CA ARG A 186 -10.77 7.27 -14.66
C ARG A 186 -9.25 7.42 -14.75
N ALA A 187 -8.53 6.32 -14.77
CA ALA A 187 -7.08 6.30 -14.81
C ALA A 187 -6.52 5.31 -15.82
N LEU A 188 -5.33 5.62 -16.33
CA LEU A 188 -4.49 4.65 -17.01
C LEU A 188 -3.63 3.92 -15.98
N VAL A 189 -3.80 2.59 -15.86
CA VAL A 189 -2.97 1.75 -14.99
C VAL A 189 -1.72 1.32 -15.75
N MET A 190 -0.55 1.55 -15.17
CA MET A 190 0.75 1.28 -15.78
C MET A 190 1.68 0.55 -14.80
N GLY A 191 2.63 -0.21 -15.34
CA GLY A 191 3.67 -0.91 -14.59
C GLY A 191 3.68 -2.40 -14.82
N GLU A 192 3.88 -3.17 -13.77
CA GLU A 192 3.93 -4.63 -13.83
C GLU A 192 2.62 -5.26 -13.32
N ARG A 193 2.46 -6.55 -13.57
CA ARG A 193 1.32 -7.32 -13.05
C ARG A 193 1.32 -7.30 -11.52
N SER A 194 0.19 -6.94 -10.92
CA SER A 194 -0.02 -6.94 -9.46
C SER A 194 -0.02 -8.35 -8.86
N PHE A 195 -0.05 -8.44 -7.55
CA PHE A 195 0.04 -9.70 -6.79
C PHE A 195 -1.11 -10.67 -7.07
N GLY A 196 -2.36 -10.18 -7.20
CA GLY A 196 -3.55 -11.02 -7.45
C GLY A 196 -4.21 -11.53 -6.18
N LYS A 197 -4.24 -10.75 -5.09
CA LYS A 197 -4.94 -11.11 -3.85
C LYS A 197 -6.42 -10.79 -3.94
N GLY A 198 -7.22 -11.76 -4.38
CA GLY A 198 -8.67 -11.66 -4.53
C GLY A 198 -9.49 -12.11 -3.32
N SER A 199 -8.94 -12.12 -2.10
CA SER A 199 -9.64 -12.55 -0.88
C SER A 199 -9.60 -11.49 0.22
N VAL A 200 -10.73 -11.36 0.94
CA VAL A 200 -10.85 -10.54 2.15
C VAL A 200 -10.82 -11.43 3.37
N GLN A 201 -10.08 -11.04 4.39
CA GLN A 201 -9.98 -11.75 5.66
C GLN A 201 -10.57 -10.87 6.77
N SER A 202 -11.42 -11.48 7.61
CA SER A 202 -12.01 -10.84 8.78
C SER A 202 -11.45 -11.46 10.05
N LEU A 203 -11.13 -10.61 11.03
CA LEU A 203 -10.75 -11.07 12.37
C LEU A 203 -12.04 -11.28 13.19
N VAL A 204 -12.29 -12.52 13.58
CA VAL A 204 -13.40 -12.88 14.47
C VAL A 204 -12.83 -13.11 15.87
N GLN A 205 -13.17 -12.25 16.82
CA GLN A 205 -12.77 -12.43 18.21
C GLN A 205 -13.51 -13.63 18.83
N LEU A 206 -12.77 -14.59 19.37
CA LEU A 206 -13.29 -15.79 20.04
C LEU A 206 -13.25 -15.66 21.57
N GLY A 207 -12.89 -14.51 22.10
CA GLY A 207 -12.76 -14.21 23.54
C GLY A 207 -11.79 -13.08 23.78
N SER A 208 -11.39 -12.87 25.04
CA SER A 208 -10.49 -11.78 25.41
C SER A 208 -9.05 -11.93 24.86
N ASN A 209 -8.61 -13.15 24.54
CA ASN A 209 -7.21 -13.45 24.18
C ASN A 209 -7.06 -14.33 22.92
N ALA A 210 -8.14 -14.54 22.15
CA ALA A 210 -8.08 -15.37 20.95
C ALA A 210 -8.91 -14.73 19.82
N ALA A 211 -8.39 -14.81 18.61
CA ALA A 211 -9.08 -14.41 17.39
C ALA A 211 -8.84 -15.44 16.28
N LEU A 212 -9.85 -15.63 15.44
CA LEU A 212 -9.76 -16.40 14.19
C LEU A 212 -9.64 -15.43 13.02
N LYS A 213 -8.77 -15.76 12.08
CA LYS A 213 -8.57 -15.01 10.83
C LYS A 213 -9.00 -15.85 9.63
#